data_1de1f0322b06afc3fa85a1e76d57faf7
#
_entry.id   1de1f0322b06afc3fa85a1e76d57faf7
#
_cell.length_a   1.000
_cell.length_b   1.000
_cell.length_c   1.000
_cell.angle_alpha   90.00
_cell.angle_beta   90.00
_cell.angle_gamma   90.00
#
_symmetry.space_group_name_H-M   'P 1'
#
loop_
_entity.id
_entity.type
_entity.pdbx_description
1 polymer ?
#
loop_
_entity_poly.entity_id
_entity_poly.type
_entity_poly.pdbx_seq_one_letter_code
_entity_poly.pdbx_strand_id
1 'polypeptide(L)'
;ELAMRPHNTGHWTIDGAVTSQFEQHLRAVLDLPLGSTQLRTPGTYAVMVNLLGSSHAQPARALAAAFSAGGAGAKVHLYGKEVRPGRKLGHVTVVDADPALALERARAAVSALRGEAPTD
;
A
#
# COMPACT_ATOMS: atom_id res chain seq x y z
N GLU A 1 5.62 -18.17 -9.72
CA GLU A 1 5.59 -18.71 -8.36
C GLU A 1 4.16 -18.80 -7.85
N LEU A 2 3.83 -19.90 -7.19
CA LEU A 2 2.58 -20.07 -6.47
C LEU A 2 2.87 -20.01 -4.96
N ALA A 3 2.11 -19.20 -4.23
CA ALA A 3 2.19 -19.14 -2.78
C ALA A 3 0.81 -19.45 -2.20
N MET A 4 0.75 -20.44 -1.33
CA MET A 4 -0.50 -20.85 -0.66
C MET A 4 -0.77 -19.97 0.58
N ARG A 5 -0.59 -18.69 0.45
CA ARG A 5 -0.73 -17.67 1.50
C ARG A 5 -0.94 -16.29 0.90
N PRO A 6 -1.44 -15.32 1.66
CA PRO A 6 -1.38 -13.92 1.26
C PRO A 6 0.05 -13.49 0.93
N HIS A 7 0.19 -12.60 -0.03
CA HIS A 7 1.49 -12.15 -0.52
C HIS A 7 1.51 -10.62 -0.67
N ASN A 8 2.71 -10.04 -0.60
CA ASN A 8 2.90 -8.59 -0.73
C ASN A 8 2.29 -8.01 -2.01
N THR A 9 2.34 -8.74 -3.12
CA THR A 9 1.74 -8.29 -4.38
C THR A 9 0.22 -8.13 -4.32
N GLY A 10 -0.44 -8.71 -3.33
CA GLY A 10 -1.88 -8.59 -3.09
C GLY A 10 -2.26 -7.54 -2.04
N HIS A 11 -1.31 -6.81 -1.46
CA HIS A 11 -1.63 -5.82 -0.42
C HIS A 11 -2.46 -4.63 -0.93
N TRP A 12 -2.40 -4.32 -2.23
CA TRP A 12 -3.26 -3.30 -2.82
C TRP A 12 -4.75 -3.59 -2.62
N THR A 13 -5.11 -4.88 -2.44
CA THR A 13 -6.50 -5.31 -2.26
C THR A 13 -7.13 -4.81 -0.96
N ILE A 14 -6.32 -4.48 0.05
CA ILE A 14 -6.81 -3.98 1.34
C ILE A 14 -7.65 -2.71 1.12
N ASP A 15 -7.15 -1.80 0.31
CA ASP A 15 -7.81 -0.52 0.04
C ASP A 15 -8.50 -0.46 -1.33
N GLY A 16 -8.06 -1.29 -2.29
CA GLY A 16 -8.50 -1.19 -3.67
C GLY A 16 -9.56 -2.20 -4.10
N ALA A 17 -9.72 -3.32 -3.43
CA ALA A 17 -10.68 -4.36 -3.78
C ALA A 17 -11.86 -4.41 -2.80
N VAL A 18 -12.98 -4.98 -3.25
CA VAL A 18 -14.14 -5.24 -2.37
C VAL A 18 -13.74 -6.22 -1.28
N THR A 19 -13.00 -7.28 -1.64
CA THR A 19 -12.52 -8.30 -0.70
C THR A 19 -10.99 -8.29 -0.72
N SER A 20 -10.37 -8.11 0.46
CA SER A 20 -8.91 -8.17 0.58
C SER A 20 -8.41 -9.60 0.38
N GLN A 21 -7.13 -9.75 0.02
CA GLN A 21 -6.51 -11.08 -0.04
C GLN A 21 -6.58 -11.81 1.32
N PHE A 22 -6.55 -11.09 2.42
CA PHE A 22 -6.64 -11.68 3.75
C PHE A 22 -8.02 -12.27 4.03
N GLU A 23 -9.08 -11.52 3.74
CA GLU A 23 -10.44 -12.02 3.89
C GLU A 23 -10.69 -13.19 2.93
N GLN A 24 -10.26 -13.07 1.66
CA GLN A 24 -10.42 -14.13 0.67
C GLN A 24 -9.71 -15.42 1.09
N HIS A 25 -8.50 -15.29 1.64
CA HIS A 25 -7.75 -16.42 2.18
C HIS A 25 -8.50 -17.10 3.33
N LEU A 26 -9.03 -16.34 4.28
CA LEU A 26 -9.83 -16.89 5.38
C LEU A 26 -11.11 -17.58 4.88
N ARG A 27 -11.79 -16.97 3.92
CA ARG A 27 -12.97 -17.60 3.31
C ARG A 27 -12.61 -18.94 2.67
N ALA A 28 -11.51 -18.97 1.91
CA ALA A 28 -11.07 -20.18 1.21
C ALA A 28 -10.69 -21.31 2.18
N VAL A 29 -9.91 -21.03 3.22
CA VAL A 29 -9.47 -22.08 4.17
C VAL A 29 -10.57 -22.55 5.10
N LEU A 30 -11.62 -21.75 5.30
CA LEU A 30 -12.78 -22.09 6.11
C LEU A 30 -13.95 -22.66 5.28
N ASP A 31 -13.73 -22.90 3.99
CA ASP A 31 -14.77 -23.38 3.06
C ASP A 31 -16.01 -22.49 3.01
N LEU A 32 -15.78 -21.18 3.11
CA LEU A 32 -16.83 -20.18 2.98
C LEU A 32 -16.96 -19.72 1.52
N PRO A 33 -18.13 -19.20 1.10
CA PRO A 33 -18.27 -18.59 -0.21
C PRO A 33 -17.24 -17.48 -0.41
N LEU A 34 -16.60 -17.45 -1.59
CA LEU A 34 -15.61 -16.41 -1.91
C LEU A 34 -16.27 -15.04 -2.06
N GLY A 35 -15.56 -14.00 -1.64
CA GLY A 35 -15.97 -12.62 -1.81
C GLY A 35 -15.71 -12.09 -3.22
N SER A 36 -16.29 -10.94 -3.55
CA SER A 36 -16.10 -10.28 -4.83
C SER A 36 -14.64 -9.89 -5.05
N THR A 37 -14.12 -10.16 -6.25
CA THR A 37 -12.78 -9.75 -6.69
C THR A 37 -12.75 -8.39 -7.38
N GLN A 38 -13.89 -7.70 -7.45
CA GLN A 38 -13.98 -6.40 -8.12
C GLN A 38 -13.25 -5.30 -7.37
N LEU A 39 -12.85 -4.27 -8.09
CA LEU A 39 -12.35 -3.04 -7.47
C LEU A 39 -13.46 -2.38 -6.64
N ARG A 40 -13.08 -1.81 -5.52
CA ARG A 40 -14.02 -1.12 -4.62
C ARG A 40 -14.69 0.07 -5.30
N THR A 41 -13.94 0.80 -6.12
CA THR A 41 -14.46 1.92 -6.91
C THR A 41 -14.30 1.60 -8.39
N PRO A 42 -15.41 1.41 -9.15
CA PRO A 42 -15.34 1.13 -10.58
C PRO A 42 -14.64 2.27 -11.36
N GLY A 43 -13.95 1.91 -12.44
CA GLY A 43 -13.28 2.88 -13.30
C GLY A 43 -12.00 3.47 -12.71
N THR A 44 -11.45 2.87 -11.65
CA THR A 44 -10.20 3.30 -11.01
C THR A 44 -9.10 2.27 -11.14
N TYR A 45 -7.90 2.68 -10.71
CA TYR A 45 -6.72 1.83 -10.58
C TYR A 45 -6.21 1.92 -9.15
N ALA A 46 -5.81 0.81 -8.58
CA ALA A 46 -5.13 0.77 -7.30
C ALA A 46 -3.64 0.58 -7.54
N VAL A 47 -2.83 1.53 -7.09
CA VAL A 47 -1.37 1.47 -7.21
C VAL A 47 -0.77 1.39 -5.83
N MET A 48 0.05 0.37 -5.61
CA MET A 48 0.75 0.14 -4.35
C MET A 48 2.25 0.29 -4.55
N VAL A 49 2.91 1.02 -3.65
CA VAL A 49 4.36 1.18 -3.61
C VAL A 49 4.88 0.72 -2.26
N ASN A 50 5.87 -0.17 -2.25
CA ASN A 50 6.51 -0.64 -1.02
C ASN A 50 7.38 0.46 -0.39
N LEU A 51 7.36 0.53 0.93
CA LEU A 51 8.32 1.30 1.70
C LEU A 51 9.51 0.40 2.05
N LEU A 52 10.64 0.63 1.38
CA LEU A 52 11.87 -0.15 1.56
C LEU A 52 12.93 0.72 2.25
N GLY A 53 13.21 0.45 3.51
CA GLY A 53 14.13 1.26 4.30
C GLY A 53 13.63 2.68 4.58
N SER A 54 14.32 3.38 5.44
CA SER A 54 14.05 4.80 5.75
C SER A 54 15.26 5.41 6.43
N SER A 55 15.50 6.71 6.22
CA SER A 55 16.44 7.50 7.00
C SER A 55 15.83 7.98 8.32
N HIS A 56 14.51 7.93 8.45
CA HIS A 56 13.85 8.18 9.73
C HIS A 56 13.94 6.95 10.64
N ALA A 57 14.33 7.15 11.89
CA ALA A 57 14.30 6.07 12.89
C ALA A 57 12.87 5.59 13.16
N GLN A 58 11.90 6.49 13.01
CA GLN A 58 10.48 6.23 13.20
C GLN A 58 9.70 6.82 12.01
N PRO A 59 9.50 6.07 10.92
CA PRO A 59 8.79 6.58 9.72
C PRO A 59 7.40 7.13 10.02
N ALA A 60 6.72 6.64 11.06
CA ALA A 60 5.41 7.14 11.48
C ALA A 60 5.39 8.64 11.81
N ARG A 61 6.53 9.22 12.18
CA ARG A 61 6.64 10.67 12.43
C ARG A 61 6.53 11.50 11.16
N ALA A 62 6.73 10.90 9.99
CA ALA A 62 6.60 11.54 8.68
C ALA A 62 5.20 11.37 8.05
N LEU A 63 4.21 10.83 8.78
CA LEU A 63 2.87 10.60 8.25
C LEU A 63 2.20 11.88 7.72
N ALA A 64 2.34 13.00 8.39
CA ALA A 64 1.78 14.27 7.92
C ALA A 64 2.34 14.65 6.54
N ALA A 65 3.65 14.54 6.38
CA ALA A 65 4.32 14.81 5.10
C ALA A 65 3.90 13.80 4.02
N ALA A 66 3.78 12.53 4.39
CA ALA A 66 3.33 11.47 3.47
C ALA A 66 1.91 11.69 2.97
N PHE A 67 0.98 12.06 3.84
CA PHE A 67 -0.39 12.37 3.44
C PHE A 67 -0.50 13.67 2.64
N SER A 68 0.32 14.68 2.94
CA SER A 68 0.41 15.89 2.12
C SER A 68 0.89 15.57 0.69
N ALA A 69 1.92 14.75 0.57
CA ALA A 69 2.49 14.38 -0.73
C ALA A 69 1.60 13.41 -1.52
N GLY A 70 0.99 12.46 -0.84
CA GLY A 70 0.16 11.41 -1.46
C GLY A 70 -1.27 11.84 -1.75
N GLY A 71 -1.73 12.95 -1.14
CA GLY A 71 -3.09 13.45 -1.28
C GLY A 71 -4.10 12.70 -0.40
N ALA A 72 -5.34 13.17 -0.46
CA ALA A 72 -6.44 12.69 0.40
C ALA A 72 -6.77 11.20 0.23
N GLY A 73 -6.43 10.61 -0.92
CA GLY A 73 -6.68 9.19 -1.23
C GLY A 73 -5.56 8.25 -0.82
N ALA A 74 -4.44 8.75 -0.29
CA ALA A 74 -3.32 7.91 0.11
C ALA A 74 -3.66 7.08 1.36
N LYS A 75 -3.34 5.80 1.32
CA LYS A 75 -3.47 4.87 2.44
C LYS A 75 -2.09 4.35 2.81
N VAL A 76 -1.68 4.61 4.04
CA VAL A 76 -0.36 4.23 4.55
C VAL A 76 -0.51 3.05 5.51
N HIS A 77 0.25 2.00 5.25
CA HIS A 77 0.31 0.81 6.11
C HIS A 77 1.74 0.61 6.58
N LEU A 78 1.96 0.71 7.87
CA LEU A 78 3.27 0.47 8.51
C LEU A 78 3.20 -0.83 9.29
N TYR A 79 4.28 -1.63 9.23
CA TYR A 79 4.28 -2.98 9.79
C TYR A 79 4.87 -3.06 11.21
N GLY A 80 5.26 -1.92 11.79
CA GLY A 80 5.84 -1.87 13.15
C GLY A 80 7.21 -2.53 13.26
N LYS A 81 7.92 -2.65 12.13
CA LYS A 81 9.26 -3.25 12.10
C LYS A 81 10.34 -2.24 12.41
N GLU A 82 11.42 -2.73 13.00
CA GLU A 82 12.66 -1.97 13.16
C GLU A 82 13.22 -1.56 11.79
N VAL A 83 13.65 -0.32 11.68
CA VAL A 83 14.21 0.23 10.43
C VAL A 83 15.58 -0.40 10.16
N ARG A 84 15.75 -0.95 8.96
CA ARG A 84 17.00 -1.49 8.44
C ARG A 84 17.11 -1.18 6.95
N PRO A 85 18.33 -1.04 6.40
CA PRO A 85 18.51 -0.81 4.97
C PRO A 85 17.78 -1.84 4.12
N GLY A 86 16.97 -1.37 3.15
CA GLY A 86 16.23 -2.21 2.21
C GLY A 86 15.10 -3.04 2.81
N ARG A 87 14.87 -2.98 4.12
CA ARG A 87 13.81 -3.75 4.77
C ARG A 87 12.44 -3.22 4.37
N LYS A 88 11.52 -4.12 4.07
CA LYS A 88 10.12 -3.77 3.78
C LYS A 88 9.42 -3.36 5.09
N LEU A 89 9.18 -2.06 5.24
CA LEU A 89 8.65 -1.45 6.46
C LEU A 89 7.15 -1.17 6.39
N GLY A 90 6.61 -1.17 5.19
CA GLY A 90 5.21 -0.86 4.95
C GLY A 90 4.93 -0.70 3.47
N HIS A 91 3.79 -0.12 3.16
CA HIS A 91 3.42 0.26 1.79
C HIS A 91 2.45 1.44 1.80
N VAL A 92 2.34 2.07 0.64
CA VAL A 92 1.32 3.09 0.37
C VAL A 92 0.49 2.63 -0.82
N THR A 93 -0.82 2.73 -0.70
CA THR A 93 -1.76 2.49 -1.80
C THR A 93 -2.50 3.78 -2.12
N VAL A 94 -2.60 4.10 -3.41
CA VAL A 94 -3.43 5.20 -3.92
C VAL A 94 -4.39 4.62 -4.96
N VAL A 95 -5.65 5.01 -4.86
CA VAL A 95 -6.69 4.65 -5.83
C VAL A 95 -7.09 5.91 -6.58
N ASP A 96 -6.99 5.90 -7.90
CA ASP A 96 -7.32 7.04 -8.76
C ASP A 96 -7.79 6.54 -10.13
N ALA A 97 -8.56 7.36 -10.84
CA ALA A 97 -8.96 7.08 -12.22
C ALA A 97 -7.78 7.17 -13.20
N ASP A 98 -6.75 7.94 -12.87
CA ASP A 98 -5.50 8.05 -13.62
C ASP A 98 -4.40 7.25 -12.95
N PRO A 99 -3.93 6.13 -13.55
CA PRO A 99 -2.90 5.29 -12.95
C PRO A 99 -1.54 5.98 -12.84
N ALA A 100 -1.22 6.91 -13.74
CA ALA A 100 0.04 7.68 -13.68
C ALA A 100 0.04 8.61 -12.46
N LEU A 101 -1.06 9.29 -12.21
CA LEU A 101 -1.23 10.15 -11.04
C LEU A 101 -1.23 9.33 -9.73
N ALA A 102 -1.89 8.17 -9.73
CA ALA A 102 -1.86 7.28 -8.57
C ALA A 102 -0.43 6.84 -8.24
N LEU A 103 0.37 6.49 -9.25
CA LEU A 103 1.77 6.09 -9.06
C LEU A 103 2.63 7.24 -8.55
N GLU A 104 2.49 8.43 -9.14
CA GLU A 104 3.20 9.63 -8.72
C GLU A 104 2.94 9.94 -7.24
N ARG A 105 1.68 9.95 -6.84
CA ARG A 105 1.26 10.22 -5.46
C ARG A 105 1.75 9.15 -4.48
N ALA A 106 1.65 7.88 -4.85
CA ALA A 106 2.11 6.79 -4.00
C ALA A 106 3.63 6.87 -3.80
N ARG A 107 4.40 7.16 -4.85
CA ARG A 107 5.85 7.36 -4.76
C ARG A 107 6.22 8.57 -3.91
N ALA A 108 5.52 9.69 -4.07
CA ALA A 108 5.75 10.90 -3.28
C ALA A 108 5.53 10.64 -1.78
N ALA A 109 4.48 9.92 -1.43
CA ALA A 109 4.20 9.54 -0.03
C ALA A 109 5.29 8.62 0.52
N VAL A 110 5.73 7.63 -0.25
CA VAL A 110 6.83 6.73 0.15
C VAL A 110 8.14 7.50 0.33
N SER A 111 8.47 8.42 -0.57
CA SER A 111 9.66 9.27 -0.45
C SER A 111 9.65 10.08 0.86
N ALA A 112 8.51 10.64 1.24
CA ALA A 112 8.38 11.34 2.50
C ALA A 112 8.63 10.41 3.71
N LEU A 113 8.09 9.19 3.69
CA LEU A 113 8.29 8.18 4.75
C LEU A 113 9.75 7.69 4.79
N ARG A 114 10.47 7.73 3.68
CA ARG A 114 11.89 7.39 3.60
C ARG A 114 12.80 8.52 4.04
N GLY A 115 12.30 9.73 4.19
CA GLY A 115 13.10 10.92 4.48
C GLY A 115 13.88 11.43 3.28
N GLU A 116 13.42 11.16 2.07
CA GLU A 116 13.99 11.70 0.84
C GLU A 116 13.47 13.12 0.59
N ALA A 117 14.33 13.99 0.08
CA ALA A 117 13.90 15.32 -0.34
C ALA A 117 12.89 15.20 -1.50
N PRO A 118 11.88 16.09 -1.59
CA PRO A 118 11.03 16.15 -2.76
C PRO A 118 11.91 16.31 -4.01
N THR A 119 11.70 15.45 -4.98
CA THR A 119 12.29 15.64 -6.31
C THR A 119 11.53 16.76 -7.00
N ASP A 120 12.23 17.82 -7.32
CA ASP A 120 11.69 18.93 -8.12
C ASP A 120 11.25 18.45 -9.51
#